data_9cccd42ca19a9df731d1dfab6ab8dbaa
#
_entry.id   9cccd42ca19a9df731d1dfab6ab8dbaa
#
_cell.length_a   1.000
_cell.length_b   1.000
_cell.length_c   1.000
_cell.angle_alpha   90.00
_cell.angle_beta   90.00
_cell.angle_gamma   90.00
#
_symmetry.space_group_name_H-M   'P 1'
#
loop_
_entity.id
_entity.type
_entity.pdbx_description
1 polymer ?
#
loop_
_entity_poly.entity_id
_entity_poly.type
_entity_poly.pdbx_seq_one_letter_code
_entity_poly.pdbx_strand_id
1 'polypeptide(L)'
;MRIEIKLRPAVEGTILPFNYNYEVYTQILEKMYLISPELAREVETSHADYFTFSRIMVRKRELVPEAGIRVLSDDVSLYVSSHSAELIKAVAEGFLDDPALKIKDATFIADDVKVLREPEIKDEMLFSTLSPIMVRTVKFVNGRMKIWDLYPSDDMFFDKLRKVMLMRYSAIYGHMPEDKDFKIEVLKFKPVRILVRDTYFRSSLMVFRYSGSRELAKFGYETGFGEKTRYGFGMVKVIDSEPTQEHQE
;
A
#
# COMPACT_ATOMS: atom_id res chain seq x y z
N MET A 1 9.00 -8.58 -5.24
CA MET A 1 10.05 -7.55 -5.53
C MET A 1 9.56 -6.16 -5.14
N ARG A 2 10.44 -5.28 -4.66
CA ARG A 2 10.11 -3.92 -4.22
C ARG A 2 11.14 -2.91 -4.71
N ILE A 3 10.66 -1.72 -5.11
CA ILE A 3 11.51 -0.56 -5.43
C ILE A 3 11.23 0.60 -4.50
N GLU A 4 12.25 1.41 -4.29
CA GLU A 4 12.16 2.75 -3.72
C GLU A 4 12.42 3.76 -4.83
N ILE A 5 11.51 4.70 -5.00
CA ILE A 5 11.62 5.84 -5.91
C ILE A 5 11.93 7.04 -5.04
N LYS A 6 13.16 7.56 -5.17
CA LYS A 6 13.58 8.79 -4.52
C LYS A 6 13.04 9.97 -5.30
N LEU A 7 12.35 10.84 -4.61
CA LEU A 7 11.65 11.98 -5.18
C LEU A 7 12.16 13.28 -4.58
N ARG A 8 12.15 14.34 -5.36
CA ARG A 8 12.24 15.71 -4.86
C ARG A 8 11.07 16.54 -5.38
N PRO A 9 10.59 17.53 -4.66
CA PRO A 9 9.58 18.46 -5.18
C PRO A 9 10.16 19.24 -6.38
N ALA A 10 9.36 19.43 -7.42
CA ALA A 10 9.78 20.23 -8.58
C ALA A 10 9.91 21.72 -8.24
N VAL A 11 9.17 22.18 -7.23
CA VAL A 11 9.17 23.56 -6.74
C VAL A 11 9.28 23.53 -5.22
N GLU A 12 10.12 24.41 -4.65
CA GLU A 12 10.25 24.58 -3.21
C GLU A 12 8.90 24.95 -2.57
N GLY A 13 8.60 24.37 -1.41
CA GLY A 13 7.34 24.62 -0.73
C GLY A 13 6.12 23.90 -1.31
N THR A 14 6.32 22.97 -2.24
CA THR A 14 5.25 22.11 -2.79
C THR A 14 4.37 21.54 -1.68
N ILE A 15 3.05 21.63 -1.85
CA ILE A 15 2.07 21.06 -0.93
C ILE A 15 1.56 19.73 -1.50
N LEU A 16 1.89 18.63 -0.82
CA LEU A 16 1.32 17.32 -1.10
C LEU A 16 -0.11 17.26 -0.51
N PRO A 17 -1.17 17.11 -1.31
CA PRO A 17 -2.53 17.02 -0.79
C PRO A 17 -2.73 15.78 0.07
N PHE A 18 -3.73 15.77 0.99
CA PHE A 18 -3.96 14.62 1.88
C PHE A 18 -4.44 13.37 1.15
N ASN A 19 -5.22 13.54 0.10
CA ASN A 19 -5.80 12.44 -0.67
C ASN A 19 -5.22 12.47 -2.08
N TYR A 20 -4.33 11.54 -2.35
CA TYR A 20 -3.57 11.45 -3.61
C TYR A 20 -3.42 10.01 -4.12
N ASN A 21 -4.06 9.07 -3.45
CA ASN A 21 -3.88 7.65 -3.77
C ASN A 21 -4.26 7.31 -5.20
N TYR A 22 -5.32 7.93 -5.72
CA TYR A 22 -5.77 7.69 -7.08
C TYR A 22 -4.79 8.27 -8.11
N GLU A 23 -4.27 9.44 -7.86
CA GLU A 23 -3.27 10.11 -8.71
C GLU A 23 -1.97 9.29 -8.77
N VAL A 24 -1.48 8.77 -7.63
CA VAL A 24 -0.30 7.90 -7.62
C VAL A 24 -0.57 6.60 -8.38
N TYR A 25 -1.75 5.99 -8.22
CA TYR A 25 -2.14 4.81 -8.99
C TYR A 25 -2.12 5.08 -10.50
N THR A 26 -2.72 6.17 -10.96
CA THR A 26 -2.73 6.53 -12.39
C THR A 26 -1.33 6.80 -12.92
N GLN A 27 -0.48 7.48 -12.14
CA GLN A 27 0.92 7.72 -12.53
C GLN A 27 1.73 6.42 -12.63
N ILE A 28 1.54 5.46 -11.72
CA ILE A 28 2.17 4.14 -11.81
C ILE A 28 1.73 3.41 -13.09
N LEU A 29 0.44 3.44 -13.42
CA LEU A 29 -0.06 2.87 -14.68
C LEU A 29 0.52 3.56 -15.91
N GLU A 30 0.57 4.89 -15.92
CA GLU A 30 1.17 5.67 -17.01
C GLU A 30 2.63 5.26 -17.24
N LYS A 31 3.42 5.09 -16.17
CA LYS A 31 4.81 4.59 -16.27
C LYS A 31 4.88 3.19 -16.86
N MET A 32 3.96 2.31 -16.47
CA MET A 32 3.88 0.97 -17.08
C MET A 32 3.48 1.03 -18.55
N TYR A 33 2.54 1.90 -18.94
CA TYR A 33 2.11 2.08 -20.32
C TYR A 33 3.23 2.56 -21.23
N LEU A 34 4.18 3.36 -20.74
CA LEU A 34 5.35 3.80 -21.50
C LEU A 34 6.26 2.62 -21.91
N ILE A 35 6.36 1.61 -21.06
CA ILE A 35 7.32 0.51 -21.23
C ILE A 35 6.65 -0.76 -21.79
N SER A 36 5.51 -1.14 -21.25
CA SER A 36 4.77 -2.35 -21.59
C SER A 36 3.25 -2.10 -21.58
N PRO A 37 2.68 -1.59 -22.70
CA PRO A 37 1.26 -1.29 -22.79
C PRO A 37 0.35 -2.52 -22.57
N GLU A 38 0.81 -3.70 -22.94
CA GLU A 38 0.05 -4.95 -22.78
C GLU A 38 -0.08 -5.31 -21.31
N LEU A 39 1.04 -5.31 -20.57
CA LEU A 39 1.07 -5.57 -19.14
C LEU A 39 0.26 -4.50 -18.38
N ALA A 40 0.41 -3.22 -18.74
CA ALA A 40 -0.34 -2.14 -18.13
C ALA A 40 -1.86 -2.33 -18.29
N ARG A 41 -2.30 -2.72 -19.49
CA ARG A 41 -3.72 -3.02 -19.78
C ARG A 41 -4.22 -4.22 -18.98
N GLU A 42 -3.42 -5.29 -18.88
CA GLU A 42 -3.76 -6.45 -18.06
C GLU A 42 -3.97 -6.04 -16.61
N VAL A 43 -3.02 -5.32 -16.02
CA VAL A 43 -3.10 -4.84 -14.63
C VAL A 43 -4.29 -3.91 -14.40
N GLU A 44 -4.56 -3.00 -15.34
CA GLU A 44 -5.67 -2.05 -15.24
C GLU A 44 -7.04 -2.75 -15.29
N THR A 45 -7.23 -3.71 -16.19
CA THR A 45 -8.51 -4.39 -16.42
C THR A 45 -8.75 -5.56 -15.48
N SER A 46 -7.69 -6.08 -14.84
CA SER A 46 -7.79 -7.20 -13.90
C SER A 46 -8.64 -6.86 -12.68
N HIS A 47 -9.34 -7.86 -12.16
CA HIS A 47 -9.99 -7.81 -10.85
C HIS A 47 -9.02 -8.08 -9.70
N ALA A 48 -7.85 -8.67 -9.97
CA ALA A 48 -6.83 -8.92 -8.98
C ALA A 48 -5.95 -7.68 -8.78
N ASP A 49 -5.57 -7.41 -7.53
CA ASP A 49 -4.62 -6.35 -7.19
C ASP A 49 -3.20 -6.92 -7.20
N TYR A 50 -2.43 -6.66 -8.26
CA TYR A 50 -1.08 -7.20 -8.48
C TYR A 50 0.02 -6.50 -7.70
N PHE A 51 -0.22 -5.28 -7.24
CA PHE A 51 0.78 -4.45 -6.58
C PHE A 51 0.18 -3.60 -5.46
N THR A 52 1.07 -3.03 -4.68
CA THR A 52 0.77 -2.02 -3.68
C THR A 52 1.82 -0.92 -3.68
N PHE A 53 1.50 0.23 -3.09
CA PHE A 53 2.47 1.29 -2.86
C PHE A 53 2.29 1.94 -1.48
N SER A 54 3.37 2.57 -1.02
CA SER A 54 3.39 3.26 0.27
C SER A 54 2.66 4.60 0.21
N ARG A 55 2.42 5.18 1.35
CA ARG A 55 2.25 6.63 1.40
C ARG A 55 3.54 7.31 0.90
N ILE A 56 3.42 8.52 0.37
CA ILE A 56 4.60 9.34 0.08
C ILE A 56 5.23 9.73 1.41
N MET A 57 6.48 9.30 1.60
CA MET A 57 7.24 9.52 2.83
C MET A 57 8.00 10.83 2.71
N VAL A 58 7.62 11.83 3.49
CA VAL A 58 8.26 13.15 3.53
C VAL A 58 8.98 13.28 4.87
N ARG A 59 10.29 13.42 4.85
CA ARG A 59 11.12 13.46 6.07
C ARG A 59 10.93 14.75 6.87
N LYS A 60 11.05 15.89 6.21
CA LYS A 60 10.80 17.21 6.84
C LYS A 60 9.55 17.82 6.23
N ARG A 61 8.58 18.08 7.06
CA ARG A 61 7.25 18.51 6.61
C ARG A 61 6.57 19.43 7.62
N GLU A 62 5.67 20.24 7.10
CA GLU A 62 4.75 21.07 7.87
C GLU A 62 3.31 20.74 7.48
N LEU A 63 2.41 20.68 8.45
CA LEU A 63 1.00 20.50 8.21
C LEU A 63 0.39 21.83 7.77
N VAL A 64 -0.25 21.84 6.59
CA VAL A 64 -1.04 22.99 6.10
C VAL A 64 -2.50 22.58 6.22
N PRO A 65 -3.27 23.11 7.20
CA PRO A 65 -4.66 22.75 7.40
C PRO A 65 -5.48 22.86 6.11
N GLU A 66 -6.38 21.90 5.89
CA GLU A 66 -7.26 21.78 4.73
C GLU A 66 -6.57 21.57 3.37
N ALA A 67 -5.31 21.95 3.19
CA ALA A 67 -4.58 21.83 1.94
C ALA A 67 -3.76 20.53 1.83
N GLY A 68 -2.94 20.19 2.86
CA GLY A 68 -2.06 19.04 2.78
C GLY A 68 -0.83 19.14 3.66
N ILE A 69 0.28 18.65 3.12
CA ILE A 69 1.59 18.60 3.77
C ILE A 69 2.57 19.42 2.93
N ARG A 70 3.10 20.52 3.48
CA ARG A 70 4.20 21.24 2.84
C ARG A 70 5.48 20.44 2.97
N VAL A 71 6.12 20.20 1.85
CA VAL A 71 7.38 19.48 1.74
C VAL A 71 8.53 20.46 2.00
N LEU A 72 9.35 20.16 3.01
CA LEU A 72 10.46 21.02 3.46
C LEU A 72 11.84 20.39 3.22
N SER A 73 11.91 19.30 2.44
CA SER A 73 13.17 18.63 2.10
C SER A 73 13.05 17.88 0.78
N ASP A 74 14.19 17.65 0.14
CA ASP A 74 14.30 16.79 -1.05
C ASP A 74 14.32 15.28 -0.73
N ASP A 75 14.29 14.92 0.57
CA ASP A 75 14.23 13.51 1.00
C ASP A 75 12.77 13.04 1.06
N VAL A 76 12.25 12.70 -0.10
CA VAL A 76 10.90 12.16 -0.30
C VAL A 76 11.04 10.78 -0.94
N SER A 77 10.26 9.81 -0.50
CA SER A 77 10.30 8.45 -1.06
C SER A 77 8.89 7.92 -1.32
N LEU A 78 8.75 7.19 -2.41
CA LEU A 78 7.61 6.33 -2.73
C LEU A 78 8.11 4.90 -2.90
N TYR A 79 7.48 3.94 -2.22
CA TYR A 79 7.76 2.52 -2.40
C TYR A 79 6.66 1.88 -3.23
N VAL A 80 7.05 1.03 -4.20
CA VAL A 80 6.13 0.20 -4.99
C VAL A 80 6.57 -1.25 -4.87
N SER A 81 5.62 -2.16 -4.68
CA SER A 81 5.89 -3.59 -4.46
C SER A 81 4.89 -4.45 -5.23
N SER A 82 5.40 -5.53 -5.83
CA SER A 82 4.60 -6.53 -6.52
C SER A 82 5.25 -7.92 -6.40
N HIS A 83 4.44 -8.97 -6.59
CA HIS A 83 4.93 -10.32 -6.80
C HIS A 83 5.56 -10.49 -8.19
N SER A 84 5.13 -9.69 -9.18
CA SER A 84 5.65 -9.69 -10.55
C SER A 84 6.89 -8.81 -10.66
N ALA A 85 8.04 -9.43 -10.99
CA ALA A 85 9.28 -8.72 -11.28
C ALA A 85 9.17 -7.87 -12.57
N GLU A 86 8.41 -8.35 -13.54
CA GLU A 86 8.16 -7.65 -14.80
C GLU A 86 7.39 -6.34 -14.58
N LEU A 87 6.35 -6.37 -13.72
CA LEU A 87 5.61 -5.18 -13.34
C LEU A 87 6.54 -4.15 -12.67
N ILE A 88 7.34 -4.60 -11.70
CA ILE A 88 8.27 -3.70 -11.00
C ILE A 88 9.31 -3.11 -11.94
N LYS A 89 9.81 -3.92 -12.89
CA LYS A 89 10.74 -3.47 -13.94
C LYS A 89 10.08 -2.39 -14.81
N ALA A 90 8.86 -2.63 -15.30
CA ALA A 90 8.14 -1.66 -16.15
C ALA A 90 7.91 -0.33 -15.41
N VAL A 91 7.54 -0.37 -14.11
CA VAL A 91 7.39 0.84 -13.31
C VAL A 91 8.73 1.57 -13.14
N ALA A 92 9.80 0.84 -12.84
CA ALA A 92 11.13 1.44 -12.65
C ALA A 92 11.65 2.10 -13.94
N GLU A 93 11.61 1.40 -15.06
CA GLU A 93 12.01 1.92 -16.37
C GLU A 93 11.14 3.12 -16.80
N GLY A 94 9.83 3.07 -16.53
CA GLY A 94 8.93 4.19 -16.81
C GLY A 94 9.25 5.46 -16.02
N PHE A 95 9.73 5.33 -14.77
CA PHE A 95 10.23 6.49 -14.01
C PHE A 95 11.61 6.98 -14.47
N LEU A 96 12.41 6.11 -15.10
CA LEU A 96 13.69 6.54 -15.73
C LEU A 96 13.42 7.30 -17.03
N ASP A 97 12.42 6.87 -17.81
CA ASP A 97 12.04 7.52 -19.08
C ASP A 97 11.32 8.85 -18.85
N ASP A 98 10.34 8.87 -17.97
CA ASP A 98 9.62 10.07 -17.55
C ASP A 98 9.65 10.18 -16.01
N PRO A 99 10.56 10.98 -15.45
CA PRO A 99 10.75 11.08 -14.01
C PRO A 99 9.66 11.86 -13.27
N ALA A 100 8.72 12.48 -13.98
CA ALA A 100 7.69 13.28 -13.33
C ALA A 100 6.63 12.42 -12.65
N LEU A 101 6.33 12.71 -11.37
CA LEU A 101 5.19 12.21 -10.61
C LEU A 101 4.25 13.39 -10.34
N LYS A 102 3.13 13.44 -11.05
CA LYS A 102 2.14 14.51 -10.94
C LYS A 102 1.00 14.12 -10.02
N ILE A 103 0.76 14.92 -8.99
CA ILE A 103 -0.29 14.73 -7.99
C ILE A 103 -1.07 16.03 -7.87
N LYS A 104 -2.16 16.18 -8.62
CA LYS A 104 -2.92 17.45 -8.74
C LYS A 104 -1.97 18.60 -9.11
N ASP A 105 -1.88 19.61 -8.24
CA ASP A 105 -1.01 20.78 -8.45
C ASP A 105 0.44 20.53 -7.97
N ALA A 106 0.70 19.42 -7.31
CA ALA A 106 2.04 19.05 -6.84
C ALA A 106 2.76 18.20 -7.91
N THR A 107 3.99 18.55 -8.21
CA THR A 107 4.87 17.75 -9.08
C THR A 107 6.13 17.38 -8.32
N PHE A 108 6.49 16.09 -8.40
CA PHE A 108 7.73 15.56 -7.91
C PHE A 108 8.54 14.99 -9.07
N ILE A 109 9.86 15.00 -8.93
CA ILE A 109 10.79 14.45 -9.91
C ILE A 109 11.50 13.26 -9.27
N ALA A 110 11.51 12.12 -9.93
CA ALA A 110 12.28 10.97 -9.54
C ALA A 110 13.77 11.21 -9.84
N ASP A 111 14.58 11.20 -8.80
CA ASP A 111 16.04 11.36 -8.91
C ASP A 111 16.75 10.01 -8.97
N ASP A 112 16.17 8.98 -8.39
CA ASP A 112 16.77 7.65 -8.31
C ASP A 112 15.68 6.57 -8.09
N VAL A 113 15.90 5.40 -8.67
CA VAL A 113 15.02 4.23 -8.52
C VAL A 113 15.88 3.03 -8.09
N LYS A 114 15.66 2.54 -6.88
CA LYS A 114 16.42 1.45 -6.27
C LYS A 114 15.58 0.20 -6.10
N VAL A 115 16.10 -0.93 -6.57
CA VAL A 115 15.56 -2.24 -6.17
C VAL A 115 16.02 -2.54 -4.74
N LEU A 116 15.08 -2.81 -3.86
CA LEU A 116 15.38 -3.11 -2.47
C LEU A 116 15.66 -4.60 -2.30
N ARG A 117 16.59 -4.91 -1.41
CA ARG A 117 16.81 -6.28 -0.97
C ARG A 117 15.57 -6.77 -0.23
N GLU A 118 15.08 -7.94 -0.60
CA GLU A 118 13.96 -8.57 0.09
C GLU A 118 14.40 -9.10 1.46
N PRO A 119 13.63 -8.84 2.53
CA PRO A 119 13.88 -9.46 3.82
C PRO A 119 13.57 -10.96 3.76
N GLU A 120 14.22 -11.72 4.61
CA GLU A 120 13.84 -13.11 4.84
C GLU A 120 12.48 -13.15 5.54
N ILE A 121 11.48 -13.72 4.88
CA ILE A 121 10.14 -13.91 5.46
C ILE A 121 10.11 -15.25 6.21
N LYS A 122 9.64 -15.20 7.46
CA LYS A 122 9.52 -16.35 8.38
C LYS A 122 8.05 -16.59 8.74
N ASP A 123 7.81 -17.67 9.46
CA ASP A 123 6.46 -18.01 9.95
C ASP A 123 5.96 -17.03 11.01
N GLU A 124 6.89 -16.35 11.69
CA GLU A 124 6.60 -15.23 12.58
C GLU A 124 7.32 -13.98 12.10
N MET A 125 6.54 -12.90 11.94
CA MET A 125 7.05 -11.62 11.45
C MET A 125 6.43 -10.47 12.22
N LEU A 126 7.24 -9.43 12.45
CA LEU A 126 6.75 -8.17 12.96
C LEU A 126 6.68 -7.16 11.82
N PHE A 127 5.47 -6.67 11.55
CA PHE A 127 5.20 -5.74 10.47
C PHE A 127 4.74 -4.38 10.97
N SER A 128 5.15 -3.33 10.25
CA SER A 128 4.59 -1.99 10.36
C SER A 128 4.06 -1.55 9.00
N THR A 129 2.89 -0.96 8.95
CA THR A 129 2.29 -0.48 7.70
C THR A 129 3.03 0.75 7.15
N LEU A 130 3.33 0.73 5.85
CA LEU A 130 3.74 1.90 5.06
C LEU A 130 2.54 2.58 4.38
N SER A 131 1.47 1.82 4.17
CA SER A 131 0.15 2.32 3.79
C SER A 131 -0.94 1.54 4.53
N PRO A 132 -2.11 2.16 4.81
CA PRO A 132 -3.08 1.56 5.72
C PRO A 132 -3.73 0.29 5.14
N ILE A 133 -4.04 -0.68 6.01
CA ILE A 133 -4.75 -1.90 5.63
C ILE A 133 -6.25 -1.60 5.58
N MET A 134 -6.91 -2.01 4.50
CA MET A 134 -8.34 -1.88 4.28
C MET A 134 -8.99 -3.27 4.18
N VAL A 135 -10.05 -3.47 4.95
CA VAL A 135 -10.85 -4.70 4.97
C VAL A 135 -12.33 -4.31 5.00
N ARG A 136 -13.16 -4.98 4.21
CA ARG A 136 -14.59 -4.72 4.18
C ARG A 136 -15.43 -5.98 4.32
N THR A 137 -16.67 -5.74 4.68
CA THR A 137 -17.72 -6.76 4.71
C THR A 137 -19.02 -6.20 4.14
N VAL A 138 -19.98 -7.08 3.96
CA VAL A 138 -21.37 -6.70 3.63
C VAL A 138 -22.21 -6.88 4.88
N LYS A 139 -22.96 -5.87 5.26
CA LYS A 139 -23.92 -5.89 6.37
C LYS A 139 -25.33 -5.61 5.81
N PHE A 140 -26.33 -6.26 6.39
CA PHE A 140 -27.73 -5.93 6.15
C PHE A 140 -28.14 -4.82 7.11
N VAL A 141 -28.53 -3.67 6.58
CA VAL A 141 -28.99 -2.52 7.36
C VAL A 141 -30.36 -2.10 6.78
N ASN A 142 -31.40 -2.17 7.59
CA ASN A 142 -32.78 -1.84 7.17
C ASN A 142 -33.22 -2.59 5.90
N GLY A 143 -32.95 -3.91 5.83
CA GLY A 143 -33.30 -4.77 4.69
C GLY A 143 -32.47 -4.57 3.42
N ARG A 144 -31.46 -3.74 3.44
CA ARG A 144 -30.56 -3.48 2.31
C ARG A 144 -29.14 -3.93 2.61
N MET A 145 -28.47 -4.52 1.63
CA MET A 145 -27.06 -4.81 1.69
C MET A 145 -26.26 -3.50 1.60
N LYS A 146 -25.37 -3.30 2.57
CA LYS A 146 -24.42 -2.18 2.58
C LYS A 146 -23.00 -2.70 2.73
N ILE A 147 -22.08 -2.14 1.96
CA ILE A 147 -20.64 -2.36 2.15
C ILE A 147 -20.23 -1.61 3.43
N TRP A 148 -19.46 -2.29 4.28
CA TRP A 148 -18.98 -1.76 5.55
C TRP A 148 -17.49 -2.02 5.71
N ASP A 149 -16.72 -0.95 5.88
CA ASP A 149 -15.29 -1.06 6.14
C ASP A 149 -15.04 -1.37 7.62
N LEU A 150 -14.12 -2.29 7.89
CA LEU A 150 -13.81 -2.81 9.21
C LEU A 150 -12.53 -2.20 9.78
N TYR A 151 -12.50 -2.03 11.09
CA TYR A 151 -11.29 -1.75 11.87
C TYR A 151 -10.82 -3.00 12.62
N PRO A 152 -9.57 -3.06 13.10
CA PRO A 152 -9.07 -4.17 13.92
C PRO A 152 -9.85 -4.43 15.21
N SER A 153 -10.62 -3.45 15.69
CA SER A 153 -11.54 -3.58 16.82
C SER A 153 -12.87 -4.28 16.48
N ASP A 154 -13.16 -4.51 15.20
CA ASP A 154 -14.35 -5.25 14.77
C ASP A 154 -14.06 -6.76 14.79
N ASP A 155 -14.91 -7.57 15.42
CA ASP A 155 -14.74 -9.03 15.59
C ASP A 155 -14.49 -9.77 14.28
N MET A 156 -15.07 -9.28 13.17
CA MET A 156 -14.94 -9.91 11.85
C MET A 156 -13.66 -9.51 11.09
N PHE A 157 -12.85 -8.57 11.59
CA PHE A 157 -11.75 -8.00 10.83
C PHE A 157 -10.71 -9.06 10.40
N PHE A 158 -10.24 -9.86 11.33
CA PHE A 158 -9.16 -10.83 11.07
C PHE A 158 -9.62 -11.97 10.17
N ASP A 159 -10.83 -12.50 10.39
CA ASP A 159 -11.43 -13.53 9.53
C ASP A 159 -11.61 -13.04 8.10
N LYS A 160 -12.07 -11.79 7.94
CA LYS A 160 -12.23 -11.18 6.61
C LYS A 160 -10.88 -10.92 5.96
N LEU A 161 -9.93 -10.39 6.70
CA LEU A 161 -8.56 -10.17 6.20
C LEU A 161 -7.95 -11.49 5.70
N ARG A 162 -8.02 -12.57 6.51
CA ARG A 162 -7.54 -13.88 6.10
C ARG A 162 -8.21 -14.37 4.82
N LYS A 163 -9.54 -14.31 4.75
CA LYS A 163 -10.32 -14.72 3.55
C LYS A 163 -9.91 -13.93 2.32
N VAL A 164 -9.76 -12.62 2.45
CA VAL A 164 -9.31 -11.74 1.35
C VAL A 164 -7.90 -12.13 0.88
N MET A 165 -6.98 -12.38 1.81
CA MET A 165 -5.61 -12.79 1.45
C MET A 165 -5.60 -14.11 0.68
N LEU A 166 -6.35 -15.12 1.14
CA LEU A 166 -6.50 -16.41 0.46
C LEU A 166 -7.11 -16.26 -0.94
N MET A 167 -8.18 -15.46 -1.08
CA MET A 167 -8.84 -15.22 -2.37
C MET A 167 -7.92 -14.49 -3.34
N ARG A 168 -7.20 -13.47 -2.90
CA ARG A 168 -6.24 -12.73 -3.72
C ARG A 168 -5.08 -13.60 -4.16
N TYR A 169 -4.55 -14.42 -3.23
CA TYR A 169 -3.51 -15.40 -3.52
C TYR A 169 -3.97 -16.35 -4.63
N SER A 170 -5.14 -16.98 -4.46
CA SER A 170 -5.70 -17.88 -5.45
C SER A 170 -6.00 -17.21 -6.79
N ALA A 171 -6.44 -15.96 -6.81
CA ALA A 171 -6.69 -15.22 -8.04
C ALA A 171 -5.41 -14.93 -8.84
N ILE A 172 -4.26 -14.79 -8.17
CA ILE A 172 -2.97 -14.50 -8.81
C ILE A 172 -2.25 -15.79 -9.21
N TYR A 173 -2.23 -16.81 -8.35
CA TYR A 173 -1.45 -18.04 -8.58
C TYR A 173 -2.26 -19.20 -9.17
N GLY A 174 -3.59 -19.08 -9.26
CA GLY A 174 -4.48 -20.11 -9.77
C GLY A 174 -4.75 -21.28 -8.81
N HIS A 175 -4.18 -21.27 -7.62
CA HIS A 175 -4.36 -22.30 -6.59
C HIS A 175 -4.36 -21.67 -5.19
N MET A 176 -4.86 -22.39 -4.20
CA MET A 176 -4.76 -21.99 -2.79
C MET A 176 -3.35 -22.27 -2.26
N PRO A 177 -2.86 -21.52 -1.27
CA PRO A 177 -1.61 -21.85 -0.60
C PRO A 177 -1.73 -23.21 0.13
N GLU A 178 -0.62 -23.94 0.25
CA GLU A 178 -0.58 -25.22 0.96
C GLU A 178 -0.94 -25.03 2.43
N ASP A 179 -0.23 -24.12 3.08
CA ASP A 179 -0.52 -23.70 4.44
C ASP A 179 -1.46 -22.48 4.43
N LYS A 180 -2.55 -22.58 5.18
CA LYS A 180 -3.59 -21.54 5.30
C LYS A 180 -3.62 -20.89 6.68
N ASP A 181 -2.64 -21.18 7.52
CA ASP A 181 -2.56 -20.58 8.84
C ASP A 181 -2.27 -19.08 8.71
N PHE A 182 -3.05 -18.29 9.43
CA PHE A 182 -2.99 -16.85 9.37
C PHE A 182 -3.51 -16.25 10.67
N LYS A 183 -2.61 -15.74 11.48
CA LYS A 183 -2.92 -15.10 12.74
C LYS A 183 -2.25 -13.72 12.79
N ILE A 184 -2.98 -12.75 13.25
CA ILE A 184 -2.48 -11.38 13.46
C ILE A 184 -2.79 -10.96 14.89
N GLU A 185 -1.76 -10.52 15.60
CA GLU A 185 -1.84 -9.83 16.87
C GLU A 185 -1.51 -8.35 16.64
N VAL A 186 -2.45 -7.47 16.89
CA VAL A 186 -2.27 -6.03 16.71
C VAL A 186 -1.64 -5.44 17.95
N LEU A 187 -0.44 -4.86 17.79
CA LEU A 187 0.27 -4.18 18.88
C LEU A 187 -0.12 -2.70 18.98
N LYS A 188 -0.34 -2.08 17.84
CA LYS A 188 -0.79 -0.68 17.75
C LYS A 188 -1.58 -0.48 16.46
N PHE A 189 -2.66 0.29 16.52
CA PHE A 189 -3.31 0.75 15.30
C PHE A 189 -3.84 2.18 15.43
N LYS A 190 -3.93 2.84 14.28
CA LYS A 190 -4.53 4.16 14.14
C LYS A 190 -5.54 4.11 13.00
N PRO A 191 -6.82 4.41 13.24
CA PRO A 191 -7.81 4.51 12.18
C PRO A 191 -7.49 5.71 11.29
N VAL A 192 -7.63 5.51 9.98
CA VAL A 192 -7.48 6.56 8.98
C VAL A 192 -8.57 6.43 7.93
N ARG A 193 -8.87 7.53 7.26
CA ARG A 193 -9.85 7.57 6.18
C ARG A 193 -9.19 8.17 4.94
N ILE A 194 -9.20 7.43 3.84
CA ILE A 194 -8.57 7.79 2.58
C ILE A 194 -9.65 7.98 1.52
N LEU A 195 -9.62 9.10 0.82
CA LEU A 195 -10.46 9.34 -0.36
C LEU A 195 -9.74 8.78 -1.60
N VAL A 196 -10.42 7.89 -2.32
CA VAL A 196 -9.98 7.41 -3.64
C VAL A 196 -11.10 7.72 -4.62
N ARG A 197 -10.83 8.56 -5.61
CA ARG A 197 -11.85 9.19 -6.46
C ARG A 197 -12.88 9.94 -5.61
N ASP A 198 -14.10 9.44 -5.55
CA ASP A 198 -15.27 9.97 -4.85
C ASP A 198 -15.66 9.19 -3.59
N THR A 199 -14.92 8.12 -3.28
CA THR A 199 -15.27 7.20 -2.21
C THR A 199 -14.26 7.25 -1.05
N TYR A 200 -14.77 7.46 0.16
CA TYR A 200 -13.97 7.34 1.38
C TYR A 200 -13.90 5.90 1.86
N PHE A 201 -12.69 5.44 2.08
CA PHE A 201 -12.39 4.13 2.65
C PHE A 201 -11.86 4.27 4.07
N ARG A 202 -12.47 3.56 5.02
CA ARG A 202 -11.94 3.38 6.37
C ARG A 202 -10.85 2.33 6.31
N SER A 203 -9.73 2.60 6.97
CA SER A 203 -8.56 1.73 6.96
C SER A 203 -7.71 1.96 8.20
N SER A 204 -6.68 1.16 8.40
CA SER A 204 -5.89 1.18 9.64
C SER A 204 -4.40 1.18 9.35
N LEU A 205 -3.68 2.18 9.88
CA LEU A 205 -2.23 2.06 10.05
C LEU A 205 -1.99 1.16 11.26
N MET A 206 -1.13 0.15 11.11
CA MET A 206 -0.95 -0.88 12.14
C MET A 206 0.52 -1.21 12.35
N VAL A 207 0.84 -1.60 13.58
CA VAL A 207 1.98 -2.44 13.91
C VAL A 207 1.42 -3.74 14.43
N PHE A 208 1.86 -4.87 13.87
CA PHE A 208 1.28 -6.16 14.20
C PHE A 208 2.29 -7.29 14.06
N ARG A 209 2.14 -8.32 14.89
CA ARG A 209 2.80 -9.60 14.75
C ARG A 209 1.95 -10.51 13.89
N TYR A 210 2.56 -11.06 12.86
CA TYR A 210 2.01 -12.12 12.04
C TYR A 210 2.59 -13.45 12.49
N SER A 211 1.76 -14.49 12.57
CA SER A 211 2.19 -15.88 12.71
C SER A 211 1.33 -16.78 11.84
N GLY A 212 1.97 -17.69 11.13
CA GLY A 212 1.30 -18.62 10.21
C GLY A 212 2.10 -18.84 8.92
N SER A 213 1.39 -19.11 7.84
CA SER A 213 1.97 -19.42 6.54
C SER A 213 2.99 -18.38 6.07
N ARG A 214 4.24 -18.82 5.87
CA ARG A 214 5.32 -18.01 5.28
C ARG A 214 4.94 -17.53 3.87
N GLU A 215 4.25 -18.36 3.12
CA GLU A 215 3.78 -18.07 1.77
C GLU A 215 2.79 -16.90 1.76
N LEU A 216 1.81 -16.92 2.67
CA LEU A 216 0.85 -15.81 2.83
C LEU A 216 1.51 -14.53 3.38
N ALA A 217 2.48 -14.66 4.28
CA ALA A 217 3.26 -13.53 4.78
C ALA A 217 4.05 -12.86 3.64
N LYS A 218 4.73 -13.67 2.80
CA LYS A 218 5.46 -13.18 1.62
C LYS A 218 4.52 -12.52 0.63
N PHE A 219 3.40 -13.15 0.32
CA PHE A 219 2.37 -12.60 -0.54
C PHE A 219 1.87 -11.24 -0.04
N GLY A 220 1.57 -11.12 1.25
CA GLY A 220 1.17 -9.85 1.86
C GLY A 220 2.26 -8.79 1.83
N TYR A 221 3.53 -9.18 2.00
CA TYR A 221 4.66 -8.27 1.89
C TYR A 221 4.82 -7.73 0.46
N GLU A 222 4.62 -8.57 -0.55
CA GLU A 222 4.80 -8.22 -1.96
C GLU A 222 3.60 -7.46 -2.55
N THR A 223 2.38 -7.87 -2.23
CA THR A 223 1.16 -7.34 -2.87
C THR A 223 0.28 -6.50 -1.94
N GLY A 224 0.67 -6.38 -0.67
CA GLY A 224 -0.11 -5.69 0.37
C GLY A 224 -1.13 -6.59 1.07
N PHE A 225 -1.40 -6.28 2.33
CA PHE A 225 -2.44 -6.92 3.14
C PHE A 225 -3.80 -6.25 2.93
N GLY A 226 -4.87 -7.04 2.80
CA GLY A 226 -6.23 -6.55 2.67
C GLY A 226 -6.68 -6.31 1.22
N GLU A 227 -7.57 -5.35 1.04
CA GLU A 227 -8.22 -5.03 -0.24
C GLU A 227 -7.72 -3.72 -0.82
N LYS A 228 -8.00 -3.50 -2.14
CA LYS A 228 -7.71 -2.25 -2.84
C LYS A 228 -6.23 -1.85 -2.83
N THR A 229 -5.34 -2.83 -2.81
CA THR A 229 -3.89 -2.57 -2.67
C THR A 229 -3.33 -1.80 -3.85
N ARG A 230 -3.89 -1.93 -5.06
CA ARG A 230 -3.52 -1.09 -6.22
C ARG A 230 -3.70 0.40 -5.99
N TYR A 231 -4.56 0.80 -5.04
CA TYR A 231 -4.75 2.21 -4.66
C TYR A 231 -3.92 2.61 -3.44
N GLY A 232 -2.82 1.89 -3.16
CA GLY A 232 -1.91 2.21 -2.05
C GLY A 232 -2.50 1.88 -0.69
N PHE A 233 -3.09 0.69 -0.56
CA PHE A 233 -3.46 0.11 0.71
C PHE A 233 -2.62 -1.12 1.01
N GLY A 234 -2.40 -1.40 2.29
CA GLY A 234 -1.87 -2.66 2.78
C GLY A 234 -0.37 -2.88 2.65
N MET A 235 0.42 -1.91 2.18
CA MET A 235 1.87 -2.07 2.13
C MET A 235 2.46 -2.11 3.54
N VAL A 236 3.35 -3.05 3.79
CA VAL A 236 4.03 -3.22 5.07
C VAL A 236 5.55 -3.22 4.91
N LYS A 237 6.26 -2.92 6.00
CA LYS A 237 7.69 -3.20 6.16
C LYS A 237 7.90 -4.15 7.34
N VAL A 238 8.97 -4.92 7.29
CA VAL A 238 9.46 -5.69 8.43
C VAL A 238 10.12 -4.74 9.42
N ILE A 239 9.94 -4.99 10.71
CA ILE A 239 10.64 -4.29 11.79
C ILE A 239 11.23 -5.32 12.76
N ASP A 240 12.41 -5.00 13.33
CA ASP A 240 13.18 -5.95 14.15
C ASP A 240 12.78 -5.93 15.63
N SER A 241 12.05 -4.91 16.08
CA SER A 241 11.63 -4.75 17.47
C SER A 241 10.25 -4.12 17.56
N GLU A 242 9.53 -4.45 18.63
CA GLU A 242 8.25 -3.84 18.95
C GLU A 242 8.42 -2.34 19.23
N PRO A 243 7.46 -1.50 18.86
CA PRO A 243 7.50 -0.10 19.20
C PRO A 243 7.44 0.05 20.73
N THR A 244 8.39 0.79 21.29
CA THR A 244 8.37 1.17 22.69
C THR A 244 7.03 1.82 23.02
N GLN A 245 6.38 1.40 24.11
CA GLN A 245 5.19 2.07 24.60
C GLN A 245 5.62 3.46 25.11
N GLU A 246 5.48 4.45 24.26
CA GLU A 246 5.48 5.83 24.75
C GLU A 246 4.20 6.00 25.59
N HIS A 247 4.37 6.22 26.87
CA HIS A 247 3.29 6.60 27.77
C HIS A 247 2.60 7.83 27.16
N GLN A 248 1.34 7.67 26.82
CA GLN A 248 0.46 8.81 26.57
C GLN A 248 0.25 9.52 27.91
N GLU A 249 0.95 10.61 28.12
CA GLU A 249 0.52 11.68 29.00
C GLU A 249 -0.38 12.67 28.24
#